data_7ab50dbd7b1e9ae7276c04afad6cd034
#
_entry.id   7ab50dbd7b1e9ae7276c04afad6cd034
#
_cell.length_a   1.000
_cell.length_b   1.000
_cell.length_c   1.000
_cell.angle_alpha   90.00
_cell.angle_beta   90.00
_cell.angle_gamma   90.00
#
_symmetry.space_group_name_H-M   'P 1'
#
loop_
_entity.id
_entity.type
_entity.pdbx_description
1 polymer ?
#
loop_
_entity_poly.entity_id
_entity_poly.type
_entity_poly.pdbx_seq_one_letter_code
_entity_poly.pdbx_strand_id
1 'polypeptide(L)'
;SEVAVQVSIKIMDAFVEMRKFVSINKSLFEKVITIENKIDKKFIEHDKKFDIIFDQLQLEENIKQRIFFDGQIYDAYSIIIDIIKRANKKILIIDNYIDDSVLKMLTKKKKNVEIVILTSIKSNIEHIDVQKFNKEYPTLKVAKTNKFHDRFIVLDNKEMYHLGASIKDLGKKCFAINKIEDKEIIEKIINL
;
A
#
# COMPACT_ATOMS: atom_id res chain seq x y z
N SER A 1 -7.61 69.33 -34.44
CA SER A 1 -8.07 69.19 -35.85
C SER A 1 -9.34 68.31 -35.82
N GLU A 2 -10.19 68.51 -36.79
CA GLU A 2 -11.47 67.75 -36.93
C GLU A 2 -11.25 66.26 -36.98
N VAL A 3 -10.16 65.81 -37.58
CA VAL A 3 -9.73 64.36 -37.60
C VAL A 3 -9.42 63.87 -36.20
N ALA A 4 -8.79 64.63 -35.34
CA ALA A 4 -8.47 64.24 -33.99
C ALA A 4 -9.76 64.01 -33.11
N VAL A 5 -10.78 64.86 -33.33
CA VAL A 5 -12.07 64.73 -32.66
C VAL A 5 -12.80 63.49 -33.13
N GLN A 6 -12.83 63.18 -34.43
CA GLN A 6 -13.46 62.02 -34.99
C GLN A 6 -12.78 60.74 -34.52
N VAL A 7 -11.44 60.71 -34.42
CA VAL A 7 -10.70 59.55 -33.87
C VAL A 7 -11.03 59.33 -32.37
N SER A 8 -11.10 60.41 -31.58
CA SER A 8 -11.46 60.37 -30.18
C SER A 8 -12.87 59.80 -29.98
N ILE A 9 -13.84 60.24 -30.80
CA ILE A 9 -15.22 59.69 -30.75
C ILE A 9 -15.21 58.18 -31.02
N LYS A 10 -14.53 57.73 -32.08
CA LYS A 10 -14.45 56.29 -32.42
C LYS A 10 -13.82 55.44 -31.31
N ILE A 11 -12.79 55.97 -30.66
CA ILE A 11 -12.15 55.33 -29.51
C ILE A 11 -13.14 55.24 -28.33
N MET A 12 -13.87 56.30 -28.03
CA MET A 12 -14.88 56.32 -27.01
C MET A 12 -16.01 55.33 -27.28
N ASP A 13 -16.51 55.26 -28.52
CA ASP A 13 -17.54 54.29 -28.91
C ASP A 13 -17.07 52.86 -28.77
N ALA A 14 -15.83 52.57 -29.23
CA ALA A 14 -15.25 51.25 -29.06
C ALA A 14 -15.10 50.85 -27.56
N PHE A 15 -14.75 51.79 -26.71
CA PHE A 15 -14.67 51.60 -25.26
C PHE A 15 -16.04 51.30 -24.63
N VAL A 16 -17.08 52.04 -25.06
CA VAL A 16 -18.46 51.82 -24.59
C VAL A 16 -18.97 50.45 -25.03
N GLU A 17 -18.74 50.06 -26.28
CA GLU A 17 -19.14 48.74 -26.78
C GLU A 17 -18.39 47.60 -26.05
N MET A 18 -17.08 47.74 -25.82
CA MET A 18 -16.29 46.77 -25.09
C MET A 18 -16.79 46.64 -23.62
N ARG A 19 -17.13 47.75 -22.96
CA ARG A 19 -17.69 47.78 -21.63
C ARG A 19 -19.05 47.07 -21.54
N LYS A 20 -19.92 47.30 -22.53
CA LYS A 20 -21.20 46.59 -22.65
C LYS A 20 -20.99 45.06 -22.83
N PHE A 21 -20.11 44.69 -23.74
CA PHE A 21 -19.75 43.28 -23.98
C PHE A 21 -19.28 42.57 -22.70
N VAL A 22 -18.34 43.16 -21.98
CA VAL A 22 -17.85 42.59 -20.70
C VAL A 22 -18.97 42.50 -19.67
N SER A 23 -19.83 43.53 -19.56
CA SER A 23 -20.94 43.53 -18.62
C SER A 23 -21.99 42.45 -18.90
N ILE A 24 -22.38 42.28 -20.17
CA ILE A 24 -23.34 41.27 -20.63
C ILE A 24 -22.79 39.86 -20.42
N ASN A 25 -21.48 39.65 -20.65
CA ASN A 25 -20.86 38.34 -20.57
C ASN A 25 -20.21 38.04 -19.21
N LYS A 26 -20.39 38.90 -18.22
CA LYS A 26 -19.80 38.72 -16.87
C LYS A 26 -20.05 37.35 -16.28
N SER A 27 -21.29 36.85 -16.34
CA SER A 27 -21.65 35.54 -15.80
C SER A 27 -21.00 34.39 -16.55
N LEU A 28 -20.71 34.56 -17.84
CA LEU A 28 -19.99 33.58 -18.65
C LEU A 28 -18.50 33.51 -18.21
N PHE A 29 -17.86 34.62 -18.04
CA PHE A 29 -16.46 34.67 -17.55
C PHE A 29 -16.34 34.07 -16.15
N GLU A 30 -17.28 34.34 -15.23
CA GLU A 30 -17.32 33.75 -13.90
C GLU A 30 -17.49 32.23 -13.96
N LYS A 31 -18.32 31.74 -14.88
CA LYS A 31 -18.49 30.26 -15.10
C LYS A 31 -17.20 29.64 -15.64
N VAL A 32 -16.53 30.27 -16.60
CA VAL A 32 -15.25 29.76 -17.16
C VAL A 32 -14.21 29.63 -16.05
N ILE A 33 -13.98 30.67 -15.26
CA ILE A 33 -13.05 30.65 -14.12
C ILE A 33 -13.41 29.55 -13.12
N THR A 34 -14.72 29.36 -12.87
CA THR A 34 -15.18 28.30 -11.96
C THR A 34 -14.91 26.92 -12.51
N ILE A 35 -15.06 26.72 -13.83
CA ILE A 35 -14.78 25.44 -14.51
C ILE A 35 -13.28 25.18 -14.49
N GLU A 36 -12.42 26.15 -14.84
CA GLU A 36 -10.97 26.03 -14.77
C GLU A 36 -10.51 25.58 -13.37
N ASN A 37 -10.94 26.28 -12.33
CA ASN A 37 -10.61 25.91 -10.95
C ASN A 37 -11.09 24.51 -10.54
N LYS A 38 -12.23 24.05 -11.06
CA LYS A 38 -12.72 22.69 -10.82
C LYS A 38 -11.90 21.64 -11.57
N ILE A 39 -11.49 21.94 -12.78
CA ILE A 39 -10.65 21.08 -13.61
C ILE A 39 -9.29 20.89 -12.93
N ASP A 40 -8.63 21.99 -12.56
CA ASP A 40 -7.32 21.95 -11.89
C ASP A 40 -7.35 21.11 -10.60
N LYS A 41 -8.37 21.32 -9.76
CA LYS A 41 -8.53 20.52 -8.56
C LYS A 41 -8.70 19.02 -8.85
N LYS A 42 -9.48 18.68 -9.88
CA LYS A 42 -9.67 17.29 -10.29
C LYS A 42 -8.40 16.66 -10.86
N PHE A 43 -7.61 17.42 -11.64
CA PHE A 43 -6.33 16.91 -12.14
C PHE A 43 -5.36 16.62 -11.00
N ILE A 44 -5.21 17.52 -10.03
CA ILE A 44 -4.36 17.29 -8.85
C ILE A 44 -4.84 16.05 -8.05
N GLU A 45 -6.15 15.86 -7.93
CA GLU A 45 -6.71 14.67 -7.25
C GLU A 45 -6.44 13.38 -8.03
N HIS A 46 -6.55 13.42 -9.35
CA HIS A 46 -6.27 12.28 -10.23
C HIS A 46 -4.78 11.91 -10.18
N ASP A 47 -3.89 12.90 -10.28
CA ASP A 47 -2.44 12.64 -10.23
C ASP A 47 -2.06 11.94 -8.93
N LYS A 48 -2.57 12.40 -7.78
CA LYS A 48 -2.36 11.72 -6.50
C LYS A 48 -2.89 10.28 -6.49
N LYS A 49 -4.02 10.01 -7.14
CA LYS A 49 -4.56 8.64 -7.25
C LYS A 49 -3.71 7.78 -8.18
N PHE A 50 -3.19 8.36 -9.26
CA PHE A 50 -2.26 7.66 -10.16
C PHE A 50 -0.96 7.31 -9.46
N ASP A 51 -0.37 8.22 -8.70
CA ASP A 51 0.84 7.95 -7.93
C ASP A 51 0.63 6.77 -6.97
N ILE A 52 -0.50 6.75 -6.24
CA ILE A 52 -0.83 5.63 -5.34
C ILE A 52 -0.98 4.31 -6.12
N ILE A 53 -1.62 4.33 -7.30
CA ILE A 53 -1.79 3.13 -8.13
C ILE A 53 -0.43 2.66 -8.67
N PHE A 54 0.41 3.57 -9.15
CA PHE A 54 1.74 3.22 -9.65
C PHE A 54 2.64 2.67 -8.54
N ASP A 55 2.61 3.26 -7.35
CA ASP A 55 3.33 2.75 -6.19
C ASP A 55 2.87 1.33 -5.82
N GLN A 56 1.55 1.08 -5.85
CA GLN A 56 0.99 -0.25 -5.61
C GLN A 56 1.39 -1.27 -6.68
N LEU A 57 1.37 -0.89 -7.96
CA LEU A 57 1.78 -1.76 -9.06
C LEU A 57 3.28 -2.11 -8.99
N GLN A 58 4.13 -1.13 -8.69
CA GLN A 58 5.57 -1.36 -8.50
C GLN A 58 5.85 -2.27 -7.28
N LEU A 59 5.10 -2.10 -6.19
CA LEU A 59 5.19 -2.99 -5.03
C LEU A 59 4.73 -4.41 -5.38
N GLU A 60 3.72 -4.59 -6.21
CA GLU A 60 3.26 -5.90 -6.65
C GLU A 60 4.30 -6.63 -7.52
N GLU A 61 4.92 -5.95 -8.47
CA GLU A 61 6.00 -6.53 -9.28
C GLU A 61 7.23 -6.90 -8.44
N ASN A 62 7.62 -6.01 -7.53
CA ASN A 62 8.78 -6.24 -6.64
C ASN A 62 8.59 -7.41 -5.66
N ILE A 63 7.34 -7.80 -5.35
CA ILE A 63 7.04 -8.87 -4.40
C ILE A 63 6.78 -10.21 -5.10
N LYS A 64 6.56 -10.25 -6.43
CA LYS A 64 6.30 -11.50 -7.16
C LYS A 64 7.44 -12.50 -7.03
N GLN A 65 8.67 -12.04 -7.22
CA GLN A 65 9.87 -12.84 -7.06
C GLN A 65 11.06 -11.93 -6.78
N ARG A 66 11.73 -12.15 -5.66
CA ARG A 66 12.92 -11.37 -5.30
C ARG A 66 13.97 -12.22 -4.59
N ILE A 67 15.23 -11.98 -4.92
CA ILE A 67 16.38 -12.55 -4.22
C ILE A 67 17.02 -11.44 -3.41
N PHE A 68 17.31 -11.73 -2.15
CA PHE A 68 18.08 -10.88 -1.24
C PHE A 68 19.45 -11.50 -1.02
N PHE A 69 20.44 -10.66 -1.04
CA PHE A 69 21.83 -11.08 -0.79
C PHE A 69 22.19 -10.87 0.69
N ASP A 70 23.31 -11.43 1.07
CA ASP A 70 23.86 -11.28 2.42
C ASP A 70 24.00 -9.79 2.79
N GLY A 71 23.57 -9.44 4.00
CA GLY A 71 23.62 -8.07 4.52
C GLY A 71 22.39 -7.19 4.18
N GLN A 72 21.49 -7.61 3.30
CA GLN A 72 20.25 -6.85 2.97
C GLN A 72 19.14 -7.04 4.03
N ILE A 73 19.49 -6.84 5.29
CA ILE A 73 18.59 -7.10 6.44
C ILE A 73 17.42 -6.11 6.44
N TYR A 74 17.70 -4.82 6.22
CA TYR A 74 16.66 -3.79 6.25
C TYR A 74 15.71 -3.88 5.08
N ASP A 75 16.21 -4.17 3.88
CA ASP A 75 15.38 -4.33 2.69
C ASP A 75 14.44 -5.54 2.84
N ALA A 76 14.97 -6.65 3.36
CA ALA A 76 14.18 -7.84 3.64
C ALA A 76 13.11 -7.59 4.74
N TYR A 77 13.47 -6.88 5.80
CA TYR A 77 12.54 -6.43 6.84
C TYR A 77 11.43 -5.56 6.24
N SER A 78 11.78 -4.57 5.42
CA SER A 78 10.84 -3.63 4.82
C SER A 78 9.78 -4.36 3.97
N ILE A 79 10.20 -5.31 3.13
CA ILE A 79 9.27 -6.10 2.30
C ILE A 79 8.31 -6.92 3.17
N ILE A 80 8.78 -7.54 4.25
CA ILE A 80 7.88 -8.30 5.15
C ILE A 80 6.85 -7.37 5.79
N ILE A 81 7.25 -6.17 6.21
CA ILE A 81 6.31 -5.17 6.73
C ILE A 81 5.27 -4.78 5.67
N ASP A 82 5.68 -4.58 4.43
CA ASP A 82 4.77 -4.24 3.34
C ASP A 82 3.79 -5.38 3.05
N ILE A 83 4.25 -6.64 3.05
CA ILE A 83 3.40 -7.82 2.96
C ILE A 83 2.38 -7.84 4.11
N ILE A 84 2.82 -7.67 5.36
CA ILE A 84 1.93 -7.67 6.55
C ILE A 84 0.85 -6.58 6.45
N LYS A 85 1.21 -5.36 6.00
CA LYS A 85 0.27 -4.24 5.84
C LYS A 85 -0.80 -4.46 4.77
N ARG A 86 -0.57 -5.36 3.81
CA ARG A 86 -1.55 -5.69 2.75
C ARG A 86 -2.77 -6.44 3.28
N ALA A 87 -2.60 -7.26 4.31
CA ALA A 87 -3.68 -8.04 4.89
C ALA A 87 -4.85 -7.15 5.38
N ASN A 88 -6.08 -7.60 5.11
CA ASN A 88 -7.29 -6.91 5.53
C ASN A 88 -8.13 -7.70 6.54
N LYS A 89 -7.97 -9.03 6.59
CA LYS A 89 -8.75 -9.92 7.47
C LYS A 89 -7.88 -10.87 8.28
N LYS A 90 -6.94 -11.54 7.63
CA LYS A 90 -6.18 -12.64 8.25
C LYS A 90 -4.76 -12.72 7.70
N ILE A 91 -3.81 -12.97 8.59
CA ILE A 91 -2.44 -13.35 8.28
C ILE A 91 -2.20 -14.74 8.86
N LEU A 92 -1.84 -15.70 8.01
CA LEU A 92 -1.34 -17.00 8.44
C LEU A 92 0.17 -17.04 8.17
N ILE A 93 0.94 -17.27 9.22
CA ILE A 93 2.40 -17.46 9.13
C ILE A 93 2.72 -18.92 9.45
N ILE A 94 3.48 -19.56 8.59
CA ILE A 94 4.04 -20.88 8.77
C ILE A 94 5.55 -20.73 8.80
N ASP A 95 6.16 -20.87 9.96
CA ASP A 95 7.61 -20.79 10.15
C ASP A 95 8.04 -21.50 11.42
N ASN A 96 8.94 -22.47 11.30
CA ASN A 96 9.38 -23.33 12.41
C ASN A 96 10.24 -22.62 13.47
N TYR A 97 10.74 -21.41 13.21
CA TYR A 97 11.78 -20.77 14.02
C TYR A 97 11.42 -19.35 14.49
N ILE A 98 10.15 -19.06 14.65
CA ILE A 98 9.66 -17.75 15.06
C ILE A 98 10.11 -17.39 16.49
N ASP A 99 10.42 -16.10 16.69
CA ASP A 99 10.74 -15.50 17.98
C ASP A 99 10.03 -14.13 18.17
N ASP A 100 10.36 -13.42 19.24
CA ASP A 100 9.78 -12.12 19.59
C ASP A 100 10.04 -11.02 18.55
N SER A 101 11.12 -11.13 17.76
CA SER A 101 11.40 -10.16 16.69
C SER A 101 10.32 -10.18 15.61
N VAL A 102 9.75 -11.35 15.31
CA VAL A 102 8.64 -11.49 14.38
C VAL A 102 7.36 -10.88 14.95
N LEU A 103 7.10 -11.03 16.25
CA LEU A 103 5.97 -10.37 16.89
C LEU A 103 6.04 -8.85 16.76
N LYS A 104 7.25 -8.26 16.88
CA LYS A 104 7.46 -6.82 16.66
C LYS A 104 7.10 -6.39 15.23
N MET A 105 7.42 -7.20 14.22
CA MET A 105 6.98 -6.93 12.84
C MET A 105 5.45 -6.97 12.72
N LEU A 106 4.80 -7.92 13.37
CA LEU A 106 3.36 -8.12 13.32
C LEU A 106 2.55 -7.00 13.99
N THR A 107 3.15 -6.16 14.83
CA THR A 107 2.48 -4.94 15.34
C THR A 107 2.09 -3.97 14.22
N LYS A 108 2.71 -4.09 13.03
CA LYS A 108 2.45 -3.23 11.87
C LYS A 108 1.21 -3.65 11.06
N LYS A 109 0.52 -4.73 11.46
CA LYS A 109 -0.75 -5.13 10.84
C LYS A 109 -1.83 -4.05 10.97
N LYS A 110 -2.80 -4.07 10.09
CA LYS A 110 -4.01 -3.23 10.23
C LYS A 110 -4.82 -3.65 11.46
N LYS A 111 -5.60 -2.72 12.00
CA LYS A 111 -6.56 -3.03 13.08
C LYS A 111 -7.51 -4.13 12.61
N ASN A 112 -7.93 -5.00 13.54
CA ASN A 112 -8.88 -6.10 13.31
C ASN A 112 -8.39 -7.22 12.36
N VAL A 113 -7.13 -7.23 11.95
CA VAL A 113 -6.55 -8.36 11.21
C VAL A 113 -6.19 -9.46 12.21
N GLU A 114 -6.73 -10.65 12.04
CA GLU A 114 -6.37 -11.86 12.82
C GLU A 114 -5.01 -12.38 12.36
N ILE A 115 -4.20 -12.85 13.32
CA ILE A 115 -2.94 -13.52 13.04
C ILE A 115 -3.01 -14.96 13.56
N VAL A 116 -2.64 -15.90 12.71
CA VAL A 116 -2.42 -17.30 13.06
C VAL A 116 -0.97 -17.65 12.74
N ILE A 117 -0.26 -18.19 13.73
CA ILE A 117 1.12 -18.66 13.54
C ILE A 117 1.12 -20.18 13.73
N LEU A 118 1.61 -20.90 12.72
CA LEU A 118 1.93 -22.32 12.79
C LEU A 118 3.45 -22.43 12.89
N THR A 119 3.94 -22.97 13.99
CA THR A 119 5.38 -23.04 14.27
C THR A 119 5.77 -24.36 14.95
N SER A 120 7.05 -24.69 14.90
CA SER A 120 7.60 -25.88 15.56
C SER A 120 7.54 -25.77 17.09
N ILE A 121 7.53 -26.93 17.76
CA ILE A 121 7.71 -27.03 19.21
C ILE A 121 9.01 -26.33 19.67
N LYS A 122 10.03 -26.30 18.81
CA LYS A 122 11.34 -25.67 19.06
C LYS A 122 11.35 -24.14 18.91
N SER A 123 10.23 -23.51 18.56
CA SER A 123 10.18 -22.04 18.45
C SER A 123 10.23 -21.38 19.84
N ASN A 124 10.86 -20.21 19.89
CA ASN A 124 11.10 -19.45 21.12
C ASN A 124 9.95 -18.47 21.47
N ILE A 125 8.73 -18.71 20.98
CA ILE A 125 7.56 -17.92 21.39
C ILE A 125 6.95 -18.56 22.63
N GLU A 126 6.93 -17.80 23.71
CA GLU A 126 6.31 -18.21 24.97
C GLU A 126 4.84 -17.78 25.04
N HIS A 127 4.05 -18.49 25.83
CA HIS A 127 2.63 -18.15 26.03
C HIS A 127 2.45 -16.73 26.58
N ILE A 128 3.37 -16.26 27.40
CA ILE A 128 3.34 -14.91 27.97
C ILE A 128 3.48 -13.81 26.89
N ASP A 129 4.28 -14.07 25.86
CA ASP A 129 4.48 -13.11 24.74
C ASP A 129 3.19 -12.98 23.93
N VAL A 130 2.52 -14.10 23.67
CA VAL A 130 1.21 -14.11 22.99
C VAL A 130 0.16 -13.36 23.81
N GLN A 131 0.13 -13.55 25.13
CA GLN A 131 -0.79 -12.84 26.01
C GLN A 131 -0.53 -11.33 26.02
N LYS A 132 0.74 -10.91 26.12
CA LYS A 132 1.12 -9.49 26.07
C LYS A 132 0.77 -8.88 24.73
N PHE A 133 1.08 -9.55 23.63
CA PHE A 133 0.75 -9.09 22.29
C PHE A 133 -0.76 -8.88 22.13
N ASN A 134 -1.57 -9.85 22.57
CA ASN A 134 -3.03 -9.78 22.43
C ASN A 134 -3.69 -8.69 23.28
N LYS A 135 -3.05 -8.20 24.35
CA LYS A 135 -3.57 -7.05 25.12
C LYS A 135 -3.55 -5.75 24.33
N GLU A 136 -2.61 -5.60 23.41
CA GLU A 136 -2.40 -4.37 22.64
C GLU A 136 -2.76 -4.52 21.16
N TYR A 137 -2.47 -5.70 20.57
CA TYR A 137 -2.65 -5.99 19.15
C TYR A 137 -3.47 -7.28 18.91
N PRO A 138 -4.73 -7.35 19.35
CA PRO A 138 -5.53 -8.55 19.14
C PRO A 138 -5.79 -8.78 17.64
N THR A 139 -5.99 -9.99 17.14
CA THR A 139 -5.96 -11.30 17.78
C THR A 139 -4.78 -12.08 17.22
N LEU A 140 -3.97 -12.67 18.10
CA LEU A 140 -2.87 -13.56 17.71
C LEU A 140 -3.16 -14.94 18.32
N LYS A 141 -3.10 -15.99 17.47
CA LYS A 141 -3.16 -17.40 17.85
C LYS A 141 -1.88 -18.10 17.41
N VAL A 142 -1.31 -18.92 18.26
CA VAL A 142 -0.13 -19.73 17.95
C VAL A 142 -0.45 -21.19 18.14
N ALA A 143 -0.23 -22.01 17.12
CA ALA A 143 -0.35 -23.45 17.16
C ALA A 143 0.98 -24.12 16.79
N LYS A 144 1.25 -25.27 17.40
CA LYS A 144 2.45 -26.05 17.13
C LYS A 144 2.18 -27.09 16.06
N THR A 145 3.11 -27.20 15.11
CA THR A 145 3.05 -28.19 14.03
C THR A 145 4.46 -28.60 13.61
N ASN A 146 4.58 -29.76 13.02
CA ASN A 146 5.81 -30.26 12.37
C ASN A 146 5.56 -30.71 10.92
N LYS A 147 4.42 -30.28 10.34
CA LYS A 147 4.03 -30.67 8.99
C LYS A 147 4.78 -29.93 7.88
N PHE A 148 5.43 -28.81 8.20
CA PHE A 148 6.04 -27.95 7.21
C PHE A 148 7.55 -27.87 7.37
N HIS A 149 8.27 -27.95 6.27
CA HIS A 149 9.70 -27.63 6.17
C HIS A 149 9.93 -26.19 5.72
N ASP A 150 9.11 -25.71 4.81
CA ASP A 150 9.18 -24.38 4.23
C ASP A 150 8.39 -23.34 5.03
N ARG A 151 8.62 -22.07 4.70
CA ARG A 151 8.03 -20.93 5.38
C ARG A 151 7.08 -20.23 4.42
N PHE A 152 5.91 -19.88 4.92
CA PHE A 152 4.88 -19.22 4.14
C PHE A 152 4.23 -18.09 4.94
N ILE A 153 3.87 -17.03 4.22
CA ILE A 153 2.94 -16.00 4.70
C ILE A 153 1.73 -16.03 3.78
N VAL A 154 0.55 -16.26 4.34
CA VAL A 154 -0.71 -16.25 3.59
C VAL A 154 -1.58 -15.09 4.08
N LEU A 155 -2.04 -14.27 3.16
CA LEU A 155 -2.88 -13.12 3.42
C LEU A 155 -4.31 -13.37 2.94
N ASP A 156 -5.27 -13.19 3.83
CA ASP A 156 -6.71 -13.22 3.52
C ASP A 156 -7.17 -14.51 2.81
N ASN A 157 -6.39 -15.60 2.93
CA ASN A 157 -6.56 -16.88 2.22
C ASN A 157 -6.51 -16.74 0.68
N LYS A 158 -5.84 -15.72 0.16
CA LYS A 158 -5.82 -15.39 -1.27
C LYS A 158 -4.43 -15.18 -1.84
N GLU A 159 -3.52 -14.62 -1.08
CA GLU A 159 -2.15 -14.38 -1.48
C GLU A 159 -1.22 -15.22 -0.61
N MET A 160 -0.27 -15.88 -1.21
CA MET A 160 0.73 -16.66 -0.47
C MET A 160 2.14 -16.30 -0.92
N TYR A 161 3.03 -16.15 0.04
CA TYR A 161 4.44 -15.90 -0.17
C TYR A 161 5.24 -17.04 0.43
N HIS A 162 6.09 -17.67 -0.39
CA HIS A 162 7.09 -18.62 0.05
C HIS A 162 8.38 -17.88 0.40
N LEU A 163 8.97 -18.23 1.52
CA LEU A 163 10.20 -17.63 2.05
C LEU A 163 11.30 -18.69 2.15
N GLY A 164 12.42 -18.46 1.50
CA GLY A 164 13.58 -19.35 1.54
C GLY A 164 14.35 -19.36 2.87
N ALA A 165 14.01 -18.44 3.80
CA ALA A 165 14.62 -18.37 5.13
C ALA A 165 13.54 -18.07 6.19
N SER A 166 13.85 -18.34 7.47
CA SER A 166 12.97 -17.95 8.58
C SER A 166 12.85 -16.42 8.67
N ILE A 167 11.66 -15.93 9.03
CA ILE A 167 11.37 -14.50 9.09
C ILE A 167 12.33 -13.77 10.04
N LYS A 168 12.73 -14.39 11.14
CA LYS A 168 13.68 -13.82 12.10
C LYS A 168 15.11 -13.68 11.55
N ASP A 169 15.46 -14.45 10.51
CA ASP A 169 16.82 -14.54 9.96
C ASP A 169 16.93 -13.91 8.55
N LEU A 170 15.89 -13.23 8.08
CA LEU A 170 15.86 -12.63 6.76
C LEU A 170 17.01 -11.62 6.56
N GLY A 171 17.66 -11.72 5.41
CA GLY A 171 18.79 -10.85 5.05
C GLY A 171 20.12 -11.18 5.71
N LYS A 172 20.19 -12.11 6.65
CA LYS A 172 21.45 -12.59 7.22
C LYS A 172 22.25 -13.48 6.25
N LYS A 173 21.56 -14.12 5.32
CA LYS A 173 22.11 -14.91 4.22
C LYS A 173 21.26 -14.72 2.99
N CYS A 174 21.79 -15.10 1.83
CA CYS A 174 21.03 -15.06 0.59
C CYS A 174 19.76 -15.93 0.70
N PHE A 175 18.63 -15.37 0.32
CA PHE A 175 17.33 -16.06 0.30
C PHE A 175 16.42 -15.48 -0.78
N ALA A 176 15.37 -16.22 -1.15
CA ALA A 176 14.36 -15.77 -2.09
C ALA A 176 12.99 -15.62 -1.45
N ILE A 177 12.21 -14.69 -1.97
CA ILE A 177 10.76 -14.58 -1.75
C ILE A 177 10.07 -14.83 -3.07
N ASN A 178 9.04 -15.70 -3.08
CA ASN A 178 8.22 -15.96 -4.26
C ASN A 178 6.74 -15.85 -3.89
N LYS A 179 5.98 -15.08 -4.66
CA LYS A 179 4.52 -15.05 -4.56
C LYS A 179 3.95 -16.26 -5.28
N ILE A 180 3.07 -17.00 -4.63
CA ILE A 180 2.34 -18.14 -5.20
C ILE A 180 0.91 -17.67 -5.46
N GLU A 181 0.49 -17.73 -6.72
CA GLU A 181 -0.83 -17.24 -7.16
C GLU A 181 -1.83 -18.37 -7.44
N ASP A 182 -1.39 -19.62 -7.36
CA ASP A 182 -2.23 -20.79 -7.55
C ASP A 182 -3.17 -21.01 -6.35
N LYS A 183 -4.47 -20.82 -6.60
CA LYS A 183 -5.50 -20.90 -5.56
C LYS A 183 -5.65 -22.29 -4.97
N GLU A 184 -5.50 -23.33 -5.76
CA GLU A 184 -5.62 -24.72 -5.27
C GLU A 184 -4.48 -25.06 -4.32
N ILE A 185 -3.25 -24.58 -4.62
CA ILE A 185 -2.09 -24.74 -3.74
C ILE A 185 -2.32 -23.99 -2.43
N ILE A 186 -2.80 -22.75 -2.50
CA ILE A 186 -3.10 -21.92 -1.32
C ILE A 186 -4.13 -22.62 -0.42
N GLU A 187 -5.23 -23.11 -1.00
CA GLU A 187 -6.28 -23.84 -0.25
C GLU A 187 -5.75 -25.13 0.40
N LYS A 188 -4.92 -25.88 -0.32
CA LYS A 188 -4.29 -27.10 0.24
C LYS A 188 -3.40 -26.77 1.44
N ILE A 189 -2.58 -25.72 1.37
CA ILE A 189 -1.69 -25.30 2.46
C ILE A 189 -2.50 -24.82 3.69
N ILE A 190 -3.60 -24.10 3.49
CA ILE A 190 -4.43 -23.60 4.59
C ILE A 190 -5.17 -24.73 5.32
N ASN A 191 -5.50 -25.83 4.62
CA ASN A 191 -6.27 -26.96 5.14
C ASN A 191 -5.40 -28.12 5.68
N LEU A 192 -4.07 -27.99 5.66
CA LEU A 192 -3.13 -28.96 6.25
C LEU A 192 -3.03 -28.81 7.78
#